data_d3d1625ee683f4a9e10a26b3b30f5c45
#
_entry.id   d3d1625ee683f4a9e10a26b3b30f5c45
#
_cell.length_a   1.000
_cell.length_b   1.000
_cell.length_c   1.000
_cell.angle_alpha   90.00
_cell.angle_beta   90.00
_cell.angle_gamma   90.00
#
_symmetry.space_group_name_H-M   'P 1'
#
loop_
_entity.id
_entity.type
_entity.pdbx_description
1 polymer ?
#
loop_
_entity_poly.entity_id
_entity_poly.type
_entity_poly.pdbx_seq_one_letter_code
_entity_poly.pdbx_strand_id
1 'polypeptide(L)'
;IRLSLVGSEMCIRDSMGIVYHTNYIIWFEVGRGEFLRQRGGDYRQFEEQGFYLPVTEVDARFVAPARYDDLVVVRTSVAELRSRSVTMYYEVVTLDTGQILVTGHTKHFCTDREGMVRRFPPELVEAFTRRQGENA
;
A
#
# COMPACT_ATOMS: atom_id res chain seq x y z
N ILE A 1 -10.18 -0.41 -14.20
CA ILE A 1 -11.08 -0.05 -13.10
C ILE A 1 -10.41 0.95 -12.20
N ARG A 2 -11.08 2.05 -11.99
CA ARG A 2 -10.60 3.05 -11.07
C ARG A 2 -10.93 2.64 -9.64
N LEU A 3 -9.94 2.61 -8.77
CA LEU A 3 -10.16 2.35 -7.38
C LEU A 3 -10.77 3.57 -6.69
N SER A 4 -10.87 3.53 -5.38
CA SER A 4 -11.49 4.59 -4.62
C SER A 4 -10.80 5.94 -4.87
N LEU A 5 -11.50 7.01 -4.50
CA LEU A 5 -10.93 8.35 -4.60
C LEU A 5 -9.71 8.56 -3.72
N VAL A 6 -9.48 7.67 -2.77
CA VAL A 6 -8.33 7.71 -1.86
C VAL A 6 -7.30 6.66 -2.29
N GLY A 7 -7.11 6.50 -3.59
CA GLY A 7 -6.14 5.56 -4.13
C GLY A 7 -4.86 6.24 -4.55
N SER A 8 -3.85 5.45 -4.85
CA SER A 8 -2.65 5.90 -5.52
C SER A 8 -2.20 4.85 -6.52
N GLU A 9 -1.40 5.29 -7.47
CA GLU A 9 -0.85 4.42 -8.50
C GLU A 9 0.64 4.61 -8.58
N MET A 10 1.37 3.53 -8.79
CA MET A 10 2.82 3.56 -8.96
C MET A 10 3.21 2.59 -10.04
N CYS A 11 3.98 3.04 -11.01
CA CYS A 11 4.47 2.20 -12.10
C CYS A 11 5.78 1.54 -11.70
N ILE A 12 5.87 0.26 -11.93
CA ILE A 12 7.07 -0.53 -11.64
C ILE A 12 7.37 -1.38 -12.87
N ARG A 13 8.65 -1.45 -13.25
CA ARG A 13 9.08 -2.33 -14.32
C ARG A 13 9.58 -3.63 -13.73
N ASP A 14 9.05 -4.73 -14.23
CA ASP A 14 9.54 -6.05 -13.85
C ASP A 14 10.73 -6.39 -14.72
N SER A 15 11.87 -6.62 -14.09
CA SER A 15 13.11 -6.98 -14.78
C SER A 15 13.56 -8.40 -14.45
N MET A 16 12.71 -9.19 -13.82
CA MET A 16 13.10 -10.49 -13.27
C MET A 16 12.54 -11.70 -14.03
N GLY A 17 11.86 -11.46 -15.13
CA GLY A 17 11.21 -12.54 -15.87
C GLY A 17 9.82 -12.76 -15.31
N ILE A 18 9.43 -14.04 -15.10
CA ILE A 18 8.17 -14.31 -14.42
C ILE A 18 8.35 -13.94 -12.96
N VAL A 19 7.47 -13.07 -12.46
CA VAL A 19 7.57 -12.55 -11.12
C VAL A 19 7.19 -13.63 -10.10
N TYR A 20 8.07 -13.88 -9.15
CA TYR A 20 7.76 -14.75 -8.03
C TYR A 20 6.74 -14.08 -7.12
N HIS A 21 5.94 -14.90 -6.43
CA HIS A 21 4.88 -14.39 -5.56
C HIS A 21 5.39 -13.43 -4.48
N THR A 22 6.62 -13.59 -4.01
CA THR A 22 7.20 -12.70 -3.01
C THR A 22 7.38 -11.27 -3.52
N ASN A 23 7.59 -11.09 -4.82
CA ASN A 23 7.75 -9.76 -5.40
C ASN A 23 6.45 -8.96 -5.36
N TYR A 24 5.31 -9.65 -5.46
CA TYR A 24 4.02 -8.95 -5.35
C TYR A 24 3.83 -8.33 -3.97
N ILE A 25 4.27 -9.03 -2.94
CA ILE A 25 4.21 -8.52 -1.57
C ILE A 25 5.11 -7.29 -1.42
N ILE A 26 6.30 -7.34 -2.02
CA ILE A 26 7.20 -6.19 -2.05
C ILE A 26 6.54 -5.01 -2.76
N TRP A 27 5.84 -5.26 -3.86
CA TRP A 27 5.12 -4.22 -4.58
C TRP A 27 4.02 -3.60 -3.72
N PHE A 28 3.35 -4.42 -2.90
CA PHE A 28 2.37 -3.89 -1.96
C PHE A 28 3.01 -2.92 -0.97
N GLU A 29 4.18 -3.27 -0.45
CA GLU A 29 4.91 -2.38 0.46
C GLU A 29 5.30 -1.07 -0.22
N VAL A 30 5.79 -1.15 -1.44
CA VAL A 30 6.15 0.04 -2.21
C VAL A 30 4.92 0.89 -2.46
N GLY A 31 3.80 0.27 -2.83
CA GLY A 31 2.54 0.96 -3.06
C GLY A 31 2.04 1.68 -1.82
N ARG A 32 2.14 1.03 -0.66
CA ARG A 32 1.72 1.62 0.60
C ARG A 32 2.57 2.82 0.99
N GLY A 33 3.89 2.70 0.83
CA GLY A 33 4.79 3.81 1.12
C GLY A 33 4.51 5.01 0.23
N GLU A 34 4.27 4.76 -1.06
CA GLU A 34 3.97 5.82 -2.01
C GLU A 34 2.61 6.44 -1.71
N PHE A 35 1.65 5.62 -1.29
CA PHE A 35 0.33 6.12 -0.89
C PHE A 35 0.46 7.19 0.20
N LEU A 36 1.22 6.90 1.25
CA LEU A 36 1.41 7.85 2.35
C LEU A 36 2.20 9.07 1.91
N ARG A 37 3.25 8.86 1.14
CA ARG A 37 4.11 9.97 0.70
C ARG A 37 3.34 10.97 -0.14
N GLN A 38 2.49 10.50 -1.04
CA GLN A 38 1.68 11.37 -1.88
C GLN A 38 0.66 12.17 -1.10
N ARG A 39 0.38 11.76 0.14
CA ARG A 39 -0.58 12.42 1.02
C ARG A 39 0.08 13.16 2.17
N GLY A 40 1.37 13.42 2.04
CA GLY A 40 2.10 14.21 3.02
C GLY A 40 2.58 13.42 4.23
N GLY A 41 2.43 12.09 4.20
CA GLY A 41 2.93 11.22 5.26
C GLY A 41 4.26 10.60 4.89
N ASP A 42 5.01 10.17 5.89
CA ASP A 42 6.26 9.48 5.69
C ASP A 42 6.46 8.53 6.87
N TYR A 43 6.65 7.24 6.57
CA TYR A 43 6.88 6.25 7.60
C TYR A 43 8.01 6.61 8.53
N ARG A 44 9.12 7.13 7.97
CA ARG A 44 10.27 7.49 8.78
C ARG A 44 9.89 8.51 9.83
N GLN A 45 9.09 9.49 9.46
CA GLN A 45 8.66 10.54 10.35
C GLN A 45 7.82 9.99 11.50
N PHE A 46 6.92 9.05 11.22
CA PHE A 46 6.09 8.43 12.24
C PHE A 46 6.92 7.50 13.13
N GLU A 47 7.88 6.78 12.55
CA GLU A 47 8.78 5.95 13.33
C GLU A 47 9.65 6.77 14.30
N GLU A 48 10.09 7.93 13.87
CA GLU A 48 10.84 8.84 14.72
C GLU A 48 10.00 9.31 15.91
N GLN A 49 8.70 9.44 15.71
CA GLN A 49 7.77 9.80 16.77
C GLN A 49 7.37 8.60 17.64
N GLY A 50 7.83 7.41 17.28
CA GLY A 50 7.56 6.20 18.06
C GLY A 50 6.33 5.42 17.62
N PHE A 51 5.84 5.66 16.40
CA PHE A 51 4.70 4.93 15.84
C PHE A 51 5.16 4.02 14.74
N TYR A 52 4.72 2.77 14.79
CA TYR A 52 5.08 1.74 13.82
C TYR A 52 3.81 1.09 13.26
N LEU A 53 3.92 0.54 12.07
CA LEU A 53 2.81 -0.11 11.37
C LEU A 53 3.22 -1.52 10.95
N PRO A 54 3.41 -2.43 11.91
CA PRO A 54 3.74 -3.81 11.55
C PRO A 54 2.61 -4.46 10.78
N VAL A 55 2.97 -5.30 9.83
CA VAL A 55 2.01 -6.09 9.07
C VAL A 55 1.57 -7.25 9.94
N THR A 56 0.27 -7.38 10.16
CA THR A 56 -0.27 -8.48 10.95
C THR A 56 -0.98 -9.51 10.08
N GLU A 57 -1.46 -9.12 8.91
CA GLU A 57 -2.11 -10.04 7.99
C GLU A 57 -1.77 -9.62 6.57
N VAL A 58 -1.54 -10.61 5.71
CA VAL A 58 -1.30 -10.41 4.29
C VAL A 58 -2.09 -11.45 3.54
N ASP A 59 -2.80 -11.03 2.49
CA ASP A 59 -3.33 -11.97 1.53
C ASP A 59 -3.01 -11.48 0.13
N ALA A 60 -2.97 -12.43 -0.80
CA ALA A 60 -2.75 -12.12 -2.20
C ALA A 60 -3.45 -13.16 -3.05
N ARG A 61 -4.11 -12.70 -4.09
CA ARG A 61 -4.77 -13.56 -5.06
C ARG A 61 -4.10 -13.34 -6.40
N PHE A 62 -3.47 -14.40 -6.91
CA PHE A 62 -2.75 -14.34 -8.17
C PHE A 62 -3.69 -14.67 -9.31
N VAL A 63 -3.91 -13.71 -10.19
CA VAL A 63 -4.86 -13.83 -11.29
C VAL A 63 -4.14 -14.19 -12.57
N ALA A 64 -3.01 -13.53 -12.85
CA ALA A 64 -2.22 -13.79 -14.04
C ALA A 64 -0.76 -13.44 -13.74
N PRO A 65 0.21 -14.10 -14.39
CA PRO A 65 1.63 -13.80 -14.15
C PRO A 65 2.04 -12.51 -14.85
N ALA A 66 2.90 -11.73 -14.19
CA ALA A 66 3.61 -10.66 -14.84
C ALA A 66 4.77 -11.25 -15.64
N ARG A 67 5.11 -10.60 -16.74
CA ARG A 67 6.19 -11.07 -17.61
C ARG A 67 7.38 -10.15 -17.49
N TYR A 68 8.52 -10.63 -17.96
CA TYR A 68 9.75 -9.87 -17.99
C TYR A 68 9.53 -8.52 -18.67
N ASP A 69 10.03 -7.49 -18.02
CA ASP A 69 10.01 -6.12 -18.54
C ASP A 69 8.62 -5.51 -18.71
N ASP A 70 7.57 -6.14 -18.15
CA ASP A 70 6.26 -5.53 -18.12
C ASP A 70 6.29 -4.29 -17.23
N LEU A 71 5.58 -3.26 -17.68
CA LEU A 71 5.27 -2.14 -16.81
C LEU A 71 3.97 -2.46 -16.08
N VAL A 72 4.04 -2.40 -14.77
CA VAL A 72 2.87 -2.67 -13.94
C VAL A 72 2.55 -1.43 -13.11
N VAL A 73 1.27 -1.30 -12.80
CA VAL A 73 0.78 -0.23 -11.94
C VAL A 73 0.27 -0.88 -10.66
N VAL A 74 0.75 -0.42 -9.54
CA VAL A 74 0.27 -0.82 -8.23
C VAL A 74 -0.73 0.23 -7.77
N ARG A 75 -1.99 -0.16 -7.67
CA ARG A 75 -3.07 0.71 -7.20
C ARG A 75 -3.32 0.39 -5.75
N THR A 76 -3.17 1.38 -4.90
CA THR A 76 -3.27 1.22 -3.45
C THR A 76 -4.41 2.08 -2.93
N SER A 77 -5.23 1.52 -2.06
CA SER A 77 -6.31 2.25 -1.42
C SER A 77 -6.52 1.72 -0.01
N VAL A 78 -7.25 2.48 0.78
CA VAL A 78 -7.62 2.06 2.13
C VAL A 78 -8.92 1.29 2.04
N ALA A 79 -8.90 0.02 2.45
CA ALA A 79 -10.10 -0.80 2.50
C ALA A 79 -10.89 -0.56 3.78
N GLU A 80 -10.18 -0.39 4.89
CA GLU A 80 -10.82 -0.15 6.18
C GLU A 80 -9.86 0.60 7.08
N LEU A 81 -10.33 1.64 7.74
CA LEU A 81 -9.53 2.39 8.70
C LEU A 81 -10.27 2.39 10.05
N ARG A 82 -9.59 1.91 11.08
CA ARG A 82 -10.08 1.91 12.45
C ARG A 82 -9.15 2.77 13.30
N SER A 83 -9.49 2.93 14.58
CA SER A 83 -8.70 3.81 15.46
C SER A 83 -7.29 3.28 15.71
N ARG A 84 -7.07 1.97 15.61
CA ARG A 84 -5.79 1.34 15.91
C ARG A 84 -5.27 0.46 14.80
N SER A 85 -6.00 0.32 13.71
CA SER A 85 -5.59 -0.54 12.60
C SER A 85 -6.06 0.01 11.27
N VAL A 86 -5.38 -0.39 10.22
CA VAL A 86 -5.74 -0.03 8.86
C VAL A 86 -5.56 -1.25 7.99
N THR A 87 -6.50 -1.47 7.07
CA THR A 87 -6.39 -2.49 6.05
C THR A 87 -6.24 -1.78 4.71
N MET A 88 -5.16 -2.09 4.00
CA MET A 88 -4.88 -1.54 2.68
C MET A 88 -5.26 -2.57 1.63
N TYR A 89 -5.77 -2.10 0.51
CA TYR A 89 -6.11 -2.94 -0.63
C TYR A 89 -5.22 -2.56 -1.81
N TYR A 90 -4.77 -3.58 -2.54
CA TYR A 90 -3.86 -3.40 -3.68
C TYR A 90 -4.38 -4.13 -4.90
N GLU A 91 -4.20 -3.50 -6.06
CA GLU A 91 -4.33 -4.16 -7.34
C GLU A 91 -3.05 -3.89 -8.13
N VAL A 92 -2.50 -4.94 -8.70
CA VAL A 92 -1.37 -4.82 -9.61
C VAL A 92 -1.89 -5.15 -11.00
N VAL A 93 -1.75 -4.20 -11.92
CA VAL A 93 -2.27 -4.34 -13.28
C VAL A 93 -1.17 -4.01 -14.28
N THR A 94 -1.29 -4.54 -15.50
CA THR A 94 -0.40 -4.15 -16.58
C THR A 94 -0.77 -2.76 -17.06
N LEU A 95 0.24 -1.94 -17.34
CA LEU A 95 0.00 -0.56 -17.75
C LEU A 95 -0.69 -0.49 -19.12
N ASP A 96 -0.29 -1.33 -20.06
CA ASP A 96 -0.75 -1.25 -21.44
C ASP A 96 -2.18 -1.79 -21.63
N THR A 97 -2.52 -2.90 -21.00
CA THR A 97 -3.83 -3.54 -21.20
C THR A 97 -4.77 -3.36 -20.00
N GLY A 98 -4.25 -2.98 -18.84
CA GLY A 98 -5.06 -2.88 -17.64
C GLY A 98 -5.44 -4.24 -17.06
N GLN A 99 -4.78 -5.32 -17.48
CA GLN A 99 -5.08 -6.63 -16.96
C GLN A 99 -4.66 -6.73 -15.50
N ILE A 100 -5.56 -7.26 -14.68
CA ILE A 100 -5.26 -7.49 -13.27
C ILE A 100 -4.35 -8.72 -13.15
N LEU A 101 -3.23 -8.55 -12.49
CA LEU A 101 -2.27 -9.62 -12.25
C LEU A 101 -2.41 -10.21 -10.85
N VAL A 102 -2.58 -9.32 -9.86
CA VAL A 102 -2.74 -9.76 -8.47
C VAL A 102 -3.58 -8.73 -7.73
N THR A 103 -4.35 -9.22 -6.78
CA THR A 103 -5.06 -8.38 -5.81
C THR A 103 -4.69 -8.84 -4.41
N GLY A 104 -4.79 -7.96 -3.44
CA GLY A 104 -4.46 -8.37 -2.08
C GLY A 104 -4.69 -7.30 -1.06
N HIS A 105 -4.51 -7.70 0.18
CA HIS A 105 -4.69 -6.81 1.33
C HIS A 105 -3.51 -6.98 2.27
N THR A 106 -3.20 -5.89 2.98
CA THR A 106 -2.33 -5.97 4.16
C THR A 106 -3.03 -5.26 5.30
N LYS A 107 -2.96 -5.87 6.49
CA LYS A 107 -3.52 -5.27 7.69
C LYS A 107 -2.39 -4.87 8.61
N HIS A 108 -2.50 -3.67 9.16
CA HIS A 108 -1.47 -3.09 10.01
C HIS A 108 -2.11 -2.56 11.29
N PHE A 109 -1.50 -2.87 12.43
CA PHE A 109 -1.83 -2.19 13.66
C PHE A 109 -0.84 -1.06 13.90
N CYS A 110 -1.30 -0.02 14.59
CA CYS A 110 -0.42 1.03 15.05
C CYS A 110 0.14 0.60 16.40
N THR A 111 1.48 0.58 16.53
CA THR A 111 2.12 0.19 17.76
C THR A 111 3.16 1.22 18.19
N ASP A 112 3.57 1.16 19.45
CA ASP A 112 4.70 1.92 19.93
C ASP A 112 5.99 1.08 19.81
N ARG A 113 7.09 1.60 20.37
CA ARG A 113 8.40 0.93 20.28
C ARG A 113 8.45 -0.39 21.01
N GLU A 114 7.59 -0.56 22.01
CA GLU A 114 7.50 -1.80 22.78
C GLU A 114 6.54 -2.81 22.15
N GLY A 115 5.93 -2.46 21.02
CA GLY A 115 4.99 -3.32 20.33
C GLY A 115 3.57 -3.26 20.88
N MET A 116 3.28 -2.32 21.74
CA MET A 116 1.93 -2.17 22.28
C MET A 116 1.06 -1.41 21.31
N VAL A 117 -0.17 -1.88 21.11
CA VAL A 117 -1.12 -1.26 20.18
C VAL A 117 -1.51 0.12 20.69
N ARG A 118 -1.48 1.09 19.79
CA ARG A 118 -1.81 2.49 20.07
C ARG A 118 -2.80 3.01 19.04
N ARG A 119 -3.51 4.07 19.39
CA ARG A 119 -4.34 4.76 18.42
C ARG A 119 -3.45 5.50 17.42
N PHE A 120 -3.91 5.60 16.19
CA PHE A 120 -3.19 6.38 15.19
C PHE A 120 -3.10 7.84 15.61
N PRO A 121 -1.93 8.48 15.42
CA PRO A 121 -1.85 9.93 15.61
C PRO A 121 -2.73 10.63 14.56
N PRO A 122 -3.28 11.81 14.89
CA PRO A 122 -4.16 12.50 13.95
C PRO A 122 -3.56 12.75 12.58
N GLU A 123 -2.26 12.99 12.49
CA GLU A 123 -1.57 13.23 11.23
C GLU A 123 -1.60 11.98 10.34
N LEU A 124 -1.50 10.82 10.95
CA LEU A 124 -1.52 9.56 10.19
C LEU A 124 -2.93 9.22 9.73
N VAL A 125 -3.93 9.45 10.58
CA VAL A 125 -5.33 9.29 10.17
C VAL A 125 -5.63 10.22 8.99
N GLU A 126 -5.16 11.44 9.05
CA GLU A 126 -5.35 12.40 7.98
C GLU A 126 -4.69 11.94 6.69
N ALA A 127 -3.48 11.39 6.77
CA ALA A 127 -2.78 10.88 5.60
C ALA A 127 -3.55 9.72 4.96
N PHE A 128 -4.12 8.81 5.76
CA PHE A 128 -4.90 7.70 5.22
C PHE A 128 -6.21 8.14 4.60
N THR A 129 -6.78 9.24 5.04
CA THR A 129 -8.09 9.71 4.55
C THR A 129 -8.00 10.81 3.51
N ARG A 130 -6.82 11.41 3.34
CA ARG A 130 -6.62 12.49 2.38
C ARG A 130 -6.58 11.96 0.96
N ARG A 131 -7.20 12.68 0.04
CA ARG A 131 -7.10 12.35 -1.38
C ARG A 131 -5.75 12.78 -1.92
N GLN A 132 -5.27 12.07 -2.94
CA GLN A 132 -4.05 12.43 -3.61
C GLN A 132 -4.17 13.83 -4.19
N GLY A 133 -3.15 14.66 -3.96
CA GLY A 133 -3.13 16.02 -4.47
C GLY A 133 -3.82 17.04 -3.59
N GLU A 134 -4.51 16.64 -2.53
CA GLU A 134 -5.09 17.58 -1.57
C GLU A 134 -3.99 18.15 -0.69
N ASN A 135 -4.07 19.44 -0.46
CA ASN A 135 -3.18 20.12 0.47
C ASN A 135 -3.89 20.29 1.81
N ALA A 136 -3.10 20.25 2.85
CA ALA A 136 -3.61 20.44 4.20
C ALA A 136 -4.28 21.79 4.35
#